data_47c429648dfc2ca102399cfb18553f44
#
_entry.id   47c429648dfc2ca102399cfb18553f44
#
_cell.length_a   1.000
_cell.length_b   1.000
_cell.length_c   1.000
_cell.angle_alpha   90.00
_cell.angle_beta   90.00
_cell.angle_gamma   90.00
#
_symmetry.space_group_name_H-M   'P 1'
#
loop_
_entity.id
_entity.type
_entity.pdbx_description
1 polymer ?
#
loop_
_entity_poly.entity_id
_entity_poly.type
_entity_poly.pdbx_seq_one_letter_code
_entity_poly.pdbx_strand_id
1 'polypeptide(L)'
;MQIPELRERIVFTLLMFLVARVGTYIPAPGVDVDRLATMTAQSDILGYINMFSGGAFKRVSIFALGIVPYINSSIVFSLLAVIIPKIEEIQKEGESGRNKITQWTRYLTIGIAIIQAFGVCMWLQSVGLVTTPGTMFFLTTIVTLTAGTVFLMWIGEQISIKGIGNGVSLLIFLNVISGGPSNVVQTIQSMRGSKFLIPVLLLIALAGILVVAGIVIFQLGQRKIPIHYVGKGFNGRGGMVKTHIFL
;
A
#
# COMPACT_ATOMS: atom_id res chain seq x y z
N MET A 1 -4.57 -23.98 16.06
CA MET A 1 -4.72 -23.85 14.58
C MET A 1 -4.61 -25.25 14.00
N GLN A 2 -5.76 -25.81 13.60
CA GLN A 2 -5.87 -27.23 13.20
C GLN A 2 -5.73 -27.45 11.66
N ILE A 3 -5.51 -26.39 10.89
CA ILE A 3 -5.41 -26.48 9.43
C ILE A 3 -3.96 -26.15 9.02
N PRO A 4 -3.15 -27.16 8.60
CA PRO A 4 -1.73 -26.98 8.28
C PRO A 4 -1.50 -25.99 7.13
N GLU A 5 -2.33 -25.99 6.10
CA GLU A 5 -2.24 -25.06 4.96
C GLU A 5 -2.38 -23.58 5.38
N LEU A 6 -3.30 -23.26 6.30
CA LEU A 6 -3.48 -21.90 6.79
C LEU A 6 -2.26 -21.44 7.59
N ARG A 7 -1.68 -22.35 8.40
CA ARG A 7 -0.46 -22.07 9.15
C ARG A 7 0.71 -21.73 8.23
N GLU A 8 0.92 -22.48 7.18
CA GLU A 8 1.99 -22.23 6.21
C GLU A 8 1.83 -20.87 5.52
N ARG A 9 0.62 -20.51 5.10
CA ARG A 9 0.32 -19.20 4.50
C ARG A 9 0.56 -18.04 5.46
N ILE A 10 0.18 -18.20 6.75
CA ILE A 10 0.42 -17.18 7.78
C ILE A 10 1.93 -17.01 8.01
N VAL A 11 2.66 -18.10 8.22
CA VAL A 11 4.11 -18.06 8.46
C VAL A 11 4.83 -17.43 7.27
N PHE A 12 4.47 -17.80 6.03
CA PHE A 12 5.04 -17.21 4.82
C PHE A 12 4.80 -15.70 4.77
N THR A 13 3.58 -15.24 5.05
CA THR A 13 3.24 -13.81 5.06
C THR A 13 4.07 -13.06 6.11
N LEU A 14 4.21 -13.61 7.32
CA LEU A 14 5.02 -13.01 8.40
C LEU A 14 6.50 -12.95 8.03
N LEU A 15 7.04 -13.99 7.38
CA LEU A 15 8.42 -13.98 6.88
C LEU A 15 8.62 -12.88 5.82
N MET A 16 7.70 -12.74 4.88
CA MET A 16 7.76 -11.67 3.88
C MET A 16 7.67 -10.28 4.51
N PHE A 17 6.86 -10.11 5.55
CA PHE A 17 6.82 -8.88 6.35
C PHE A 17 8.16 -8.57 7.02
N LEU A 18 8.80 -9.59 7.58
CA LEU A 18 10.12 -9.43 8.19
C LEU A 18 11.16 -8.99 7.16
N VAL A 19 11.18 -9.62 5.98
CA VAL A 19 12.08 -9.23 4.88
C VAL A 19 11.83 -7.79 4.45
N ALA A 20 10.56 -7.39 4.24
CA ALA A 20 10.19 -6.03 3.90
C ALA A 20 10.64 -5.04 4.99
N ARG A 21 10.55 -5.42 6.26
CA ARG A 21 10.98 -4.58 7.39
C ARG A 21 12.48 -4.41 7.46
N VAL A 22 13.26 -5.48 7.30
CA VAL A 22 14.73 -5.42 7.30
C VAL A 22 15.22 -4.46 6.23
N GLY A 23 14.66 -4.50 5.03
CA GLY A 23 15.05 -3.60 3.95
C GLY A 23 14.77 -2.11 4.23
N THR A 24 13.82 -1.76 5.09
CA THR A 24 13.60 -0.34 5.49
C THR A 24 14.73 0.22 6.36
N TYR A 25 15.61 -0.62 6.89
CA TYR A 25 16.76 -0.21 7.69
C TYR A 25 18.06 -0.11 6.92
N ILE A 26 18.09 -0.55 5.67
CA ILE A 26 19.29 -0.49 4.80
C ILE A 26 19.30 0.86 4.09
N PRO A 27 20.17 1.82 4.46
CA PRO A 27 20.21 3.13 3.83
C PRO A 27 20.79 3.05 2.43
N ALA A 28 20.33 3.93 1.53
CA ALA A 28 20.98 4.14 0.24
C ALA A 28 22.32 4.86 0.43
N PRO A 29 23.33 4.51 -0.35
CA PRO A 29 24.67 5.10 -0.20
C PRO A 29 24.68 6.58 -0.59
N GLY A 30 25.50 7.38 0.10
CA GLY A 30 25.79 8.78 -0.27
C GLY A 30 24.81 9.83 0.27
N VAL A 31 23.96 9.49 1.23
CA VAL A 31 23.01 10.43 1.86
C VAL A 31 23.32 10.61 3.35
N ASP A 32 23.24 11.86 3.83
CA ASP A 32 23.32 12.18 5.26
C ASP A 32 21.98 11.90 5.94
N VAL A 33 21.89 10.72 6.54
CA VAL A 33 20.66 10.21 7.19
C VAL A 33 20.29 11.02 8.42
N ASP A 34 21.27 11.53 9.18
CA ASP A 34 21.04 12.24 10.44
C ASP A 34 20.39 13.61 10.19
N ARG A 35 20.89 14.34 9.21
CA ARG A 35 20.29 15.61 8.78
C ARG A 35 18.88 15.42 8.21
N LEU A 36 18.68 14.39 7.41
CA LEU A 36 17.34 14.10 6.87
C LEU A 36 16.35 13.71 7.97
N ALA A 37 16.81 12.96 8.97
CA ALA A 37 15.97 12.58 10.10
C ALA A 37 15.47 13.80 10.88
N THR A 38 16.31 14.81 11.09
CA THR A 38 15.93 16.06 11.76
C THR A 38 14.97 16.89 10.92
N MET A 39 15.18 17.00 9.61
CA MET A 39 14.29 17.72 8.69
C MET A 39 12.89 17.05 8.60
N THR A 40 12.87 15.72 8.54
CA THR A 40 11.61 14.96 8.50
C THR A 40 10.80 15.15 9.78
N ALA A 41 11.46 15.31 10.93
CA ALA A 41 10.81 15.57 12.20
C ALA A 41 10.22 17.00 12.32
N GLN A 42 10.75 17.94 11.56
CA GLN A 42 10.32 19.35 11.57
C GLN A 42 9.27 19.69 10.50
N SER A 43 9.07 18.81 9.52
CA SER A 43 8.16 19.05 8.40
C SER A 43 7.00 18.04 8.42
N ASP A 44 5.78 18.55 8.52
CA ASP A 44 4.56 17.71 8.51
C ASP A 44 4.43 16.90 7.21
N ILE A 45 4.73 17.52 6.04
CA ILE A 45 4.61 16.86 4.73
C ILE A 45 5.60 15.69 4.64
N LEU A 46 6.86 15.88 5.03
CA LEU A 46 7.86 14.81 5.02
C LEU A 46 7.50 13.72 6.04
N GLY A 47 6.87 14.10 7.15
CA GLY A 47 6.33 13.19 8.14
C GLY A 47 5.26 12.25 7.56
N TYR A 48 4.32 12.78 6.76
CA TYR A 48 3.32 11.95 6.07
C TYR A 48 3.96 10.99 5.06
N ILE A 49 4.88 11.46 4.20
CA ILE A 49 5.60 10.60 3.25
C ILE A 49 6.33 9.48 3.98
N ASN A 50 6.98 9.82 5.09
CA ASN A 50 7.69 8.85 5.92
C ASN A 50 6.74 7.81 6.55
N MET A 51 5.53 8.20 6.94
CA MET A 51 4.53 7.29 7.48
C MET A 51 4.09 6.25 6.43
N PHE A 52 3.79 6.67 5.19
CA PHE A 52 3.43 5.75 4.10
C PHE A 52 4.57 4.82 3.67
N SER A 53 5.82 5.27 3.79
CA SER A 53 7.00 4.43 3.53
C SER A 53 7.39 3.54 4.71
N GLY A 54 6.65 3.58 5.83
CA GLY A 54 6.96 2.80 7.03
C GLY A 54 8.27 3.18 7.72
N GLY A 55 8.68 4.46 7.62
CA GLY A 55 9.94 4.95 8.17
C GLY A 55 11.15 4.83 7.21
N ALA A 56 10.94 4.28 6.02
CA ALA A 56 11.98 4.10 5.01
C ALA A 56 12.49 5.43 4.43
N PHE A 57 11.60 6.43 4.28
CA PHE A 57 11.95 7.73 3.74
C PHE A 57 12.92 8.52 4.64
N LYS A 58 12.68 8.53 5.95
CA LYS A 58 13.54 9.19 6.95
C LYS A 58 15.00 8.73 6.89
N ARG A 59 15.25 7.52 6.38
CA ARG A 59 16.58 6.92 6.28
C ARG A 59 17.09 6.85 4.84
N VAL A 60 16.30 7.35 3.88
CA VAL A 60 16.54 7.10 2.45
C VAL A 60 16.94 5.65 2.21
N SER A 61 16.15 4.72 2.79
CA SER A 61 16.43 3.31 2.63
C SER A 61 16.19 2.86 1.19
N ILE A 62 16.67 1.67 0.85
CA ILE A 62 16.39 1.05 -0.46
C ILE A 62 14.90 1.00 -0.78
N PHE A 63 14.03 1.02 0.24
CA PHE A 63 12.58 1.04 0.13
C PHE A 63 11.96 2.43 0.35
N ALA A 64 12.72 3.51 0.19
CA ALA A 64 12.22 4.87 0.45
C ALA A 64 11.02 5.26 -0.42
N LEU A 65 10.95 4.82 -1.68
CA LEU A 65 9.79 5.00 -2.55
C LEU A 65 8.60 4.09 -2.16
N GLY A 66 8.87 3.03 -1.40
CA GLY A 66 7.85 2.07 -1.00
C GLY A 66 7.18 1.37 -2.17
N ILE A 67 5.89 1.06 -2.02
CA ILE A 67 5.06 0.41 -3.03
C ILE A 67 4.23 1.42 -3.85
N VAL A 68 4.38 2.72 -3.59
CA VAL A 68 3.61 3.81 -4.22
C VAL A 68 3.67 3.79 -5.75
N PRO A 69 4.85 3.60 -6.41
CA PRO A 69 4.90 3.51 -7.86
C PRO A 69 4.04 2.40 -8.44
N TYR A 70 3.96 1.26 -7.76
CA TYR A 70 3.10 0.14 -8.18
C TYR A 70 1.61 0.45 -8.01
N ILE A 71 1.23 1.10 -6.91
CA ILE A 71 -0.14 1.53 -6.68
C ILE A 71 -0.59 2.47 -7.80
N ASN A 72 0.23 3.49 -8.11
CA ASN A 72 -0.06 4.43 -9.19
C ASN A 72 -0.23 3.73 -10.53
N SER A 73 0.66 2.80 -10.86
CA SER A 73 0.58 2.00 -12.09
C SER A 73 -0.69 1.15 -12.15
N SER A 74 -1.05 0.51 -11.04
CA SER A 74 -2.25 -0.30 -10.93
C SER A 74 -3.53 0.52 -11.11
N ILE A 75 -3.58 1.72 -10.52
CA ILE A 75 -4.70 2.66 -10.69
C ILE A 75 -4.80 3.10 -12.16
N VAL A 76 -3.69 3.45 -12.79
CA VAL A 76 -3.66 3.83 -14.20
C VAL A 76 -4.24 2.72 -15.08
N PHE A 77 -3.80 1.47 -14.92
CA PHE A 77 -4.35 0.37 -15.70
C PHE A 77 -5.81 0.06 -15.39
N SER A 78 -6.23 0.22 -14.14
CA SER A 78 -7.65 0.07 -13.75
C SER A 78 -8.53 1.11 -14.44
N LEU A 79 -8.07 2.37 -14.55
CA LEU A 79 -8.77 3.43 -15.26
C LEU A 79 -8.73 3.22 -16.78
N LEU A 80 -7.59 2.83 -17.33
CA LEU A 80 -7.45 2.54 -18.76
C LEU A 80 -8.35 1.38 -19.21
N ALA A 81 -8.58 0.39 -18.36
CA ALA A 81 -9.50 -0.72 -18.64
C ALA A 81 -10.96 -0.26 -18.81
N VAL A 82 -11.35 0.86 -18.18
CA VAL A 82 -12.69 1.44 -18.34
C VAL A 82 -12.77 2.32 -19.60
N ILE A 83 -11.68 2.98 -19.99
CA ILE A 83 -11.66 3.96 -21.08
C ILE A 83 -11.38 3.30 -22.42
N ILE A 84 -10.48 2.29 -22.44
CA ILE A 84 -10.00 1.66 -23.68
C ILE A 84 -10.63 0.27 -23.83
N PRO A 85 -11.56 0.09 -24.83
CA PRO A 85 -12.26 -1.20 -25.03
C PRO A 85 -11.32 -2.41 -25.22
N LYS A 86 -10.17 -2.20 -25.88
CA LYS A 86 -9.16 -3.27 -26.06
C LYS A 86 -8.61 -3.81 -24.75
N ILE A 87 -8.42 -2.94 -23.75
CA ILE A 87 -7.90 -3.36 -22.44
C ILE A 87 -9.01 -4.09 -21.65
N GLU A 88 -10.25 -3.61 -21.79
CA GLU A 88 -11.42 -4.28 -21.21
C GLU A 88 -11.60 -5.69 -21.78
N GLU A 89 -11.46 -5.86 -23.11
CA GLU A 89 -11.51 -7.19 -23.78
C GLU A 89 -10.43 -8.11 -23.23
N ILE A 90 -9.18 -7.64 -23.13
CA ILE A 90 -8.08 -8.41 -22.55
C ILE A 90 -8.39 -8.80 -21.09
N GLN A 91 -8.97 -7.89 -20.31
CA GLN A 91 -9.33 -8.20 -18.93
C GLN A 91 -10.41 -9.28 -18.83
N LYS A 92 -11.32 -9.34 -19.82
CA LYS A 92 -12.38 -10.36 -19.94
C LYS A 92 -11.87 -11.72 -20.45
N GLU A 93 -10.66 -11.81 -21.01
CA GLU A 93 -10.02 -13.08 -21.43
C GLU A 93 -9.72 -14.03 -20.25
N GLY A 94 -10.05 -13.65 -19.03
CA GLY A 94 -9.84 -14.44 -17.83
C GLY A 94 -8.40 -14.35 -17.29
N GLU A 95 -7.82 -15.48 -16.87
CA GLU A 95 -6.52 -15.52 -16.20
C GLU A 95 -5.36 -15.07 -17.10
N SER A 96 -5.38 -15.45 -18.38
CA SER A 96 -4.38 -15.03 -19.35
C SER A 96 -4.34 -13.52 -19.54
N GLY A 97 -5.51 -12.88 -19.68
CA GLY A 97 -5.62 -11.44 -19.83
C GLY A 97 -5.17 -10.68 -18.58
N ARG A 98 -5.55 -11.16 -17.40
CA ARG A 98 -5.08 -10.60 -16.13
C ARG A 98 -3.57 -10.64 -15.99
N ASN A 99 -2.94 -11.73 -16.40
CA ASN A 99 -1.48 -11.86 -16.37
C ASN A 99 -0.79 -10.86 -17.31
N LYS A 100 -1.34 -10.60 -18.51
CA LYS A 100 -0.84 -9.55 -19.42
C LYS A 100 -0.92 -8.16 -18.78
N ILE A 101 -2.07 -7.81 -18.21
CA ILE A 101 -2.25 -6.51 -17.52
C ILE A 101 -1.27 -6.37 -16.35
N THR A 102 -1.09 -7.42 -15.56
CA THR A 102 -0.11 -7.42 -14.46
C THR A 102 1.31 -7.18 -14.98
N GLN A 103 1.71 -7.79 -16.10
CA GLN A 103 3.02 -7.54 -16.70
C GLN A 103 3.17 -6.07 -17.15
N TRP A 104 2.17 -5.50 -17.80
CA TRP A 104 2.20 -4.08 -18.20
C TRP A 104 2.26 -3.14 -16.99
N THR A 105 1.52 -3.48 -15.93
CA THR A 105 1.60 -2.74 -14.66
C THR A 105 3.01 -2.76 -14.09
N ARG A 106 3.73 -3.89 -14.15
CA ARG A 106 5.12 -4.00 -13.70
C ARG A 106 6.05 -3.10 -14.52
N TYR A 107 5.94 -3.08 -15.86
CA TYR A 107 6.76 -2.22 -16.71
C TYR A 107 6.50 -0.74 -16.43
N LEU A 108 5.23 -0.35 -16.30
CA LEU A 108 4.87 1.02 -15.96
C LEU A 108 5.38 1.39 -14.56
N THR A 109 5.34 0.46 -13.62
CA THR A 109 5.89 0.65 -12.26
C THR A 109 7.37 1.00 -12.29
N ILE A 110 8.16 0.28 -13.09
CA ILE A 110 9.59 0.58 -13.25
C ILE A 110 9.81 1.98 -13.82
N GLY A 111 9.05 2.35 -14.86
CA GLY A 111 9.13 3.69 -15.44
C GLY A 111 8.79 4.80 -14.44
N ILE A 112 7.70 4.65 -13.69
CA ILE A 112 7.29 5.62 -12.66
C ILE A 112 8.31 5.65 -11.51
N ALA A 113 8.86 4.50 -11.10
CA ALA A 113 9.87 4.42 -10.05
C ALA A 113 11.15 5.16 -10.42
N ILE A 114 11.61 5.04 -11.67
CA ILE A 114 12.79 5.77 -12.17
C ILE A 114 12.55 7.29 -12.11
N ILE A 115 11.39 7.76 -12.59
CA ILE A 115 11.03 9.19 -12.58
C ILE A 115 10.96 9.71 -11.14
N GLN A 116 10.33 8.96 -10.23
CA GLN A 116 10.23 9.34 -8.82
C GLN A 116 11.59 9.30 -8.12
N ALA A 117 12.42 8.28 -8.40
CA ALA A 117 13.78 8.19 -7.87
C ALA A 117 14.63 9.38 -8.31
N PHE A 118 14.54 9.78 -9.59
CA PHE A 118 15.20 10.96 -10.10
C PHE A 118 14.75 12.23 -9.37
N GLY A 119 13.43 12.40 -9.17
CA GLY A 119 12.87 13.51 -8.40
C GLY A 119 13.39 13.57 -6.95
N VAL A 120 13.48 12.43 -6.28
CA VAL A 120 14.06 12.33 -4.92
C VAL A 120 15.53 12.68 -4.93
N CYS A 121 16.33 12.24 -5.91
CA CYS A 121 17.75 12.59 -6.03
C CYS A 121 17.93 14.10 -6.21
N MET A 122 17.16 14.73 -7.09
CA MET A 122 17.20 16.18 -7.31
C MET A 122 16.87 16.94 -6.02
N TRP A 123 15.83 16.50 -5.31
CA TRP A 123 15.44 17.11 -4.04
C TRP A 123 16.54 16.96 -2.97
N LEU A 124 17.12 15.76 -2.79
CA LEU A 124 18.21 15.52 -1.83
C LEU A 124 19.42 16.42 -2.12
N GLN A 125 19.75 16.62 -3.39
CA GLN A 125 20.85 17.50 -3.79
C GLN A 125 20.51 18.97 -3.53
N SER A 126 19.29 19.43 -3.81
CA SER A 126 18.90 20.83 -3.60
C SER A 126 18.91 21.23 -2.13
N VAL A 127 18.65 20.29 -1.23
CA VAL A 127 18.66 20.50 0.23
C VAL A 127 20.06 20.30 0.84
N GLY A 128 21.05 19.86 0.05
CA GLY A 128 22.42 19.67 0.51
C GLY A 128 22.62 18.45 1.43
N LEU A 129 21.82 17.41 1.25
CA LEU A 129 21.86 16.16 2.03
C LEU A 129 22.76 15.09 1.42
N VAL A 130 23.40 15.41 0.29
CA VAL A 130 24.28 14.49 -0.45
C VAL A 130 25.71 14.68 0.01
N THR A 131 26.35 13.62 0.49
CA THR A 131 27.75 13.64 0.98
C THR A 131 28.75 13.79 -0.16
N THR A 132 28.50 13.16 -1.30
CA THR A 132 29.34 13.20 -2.50
C THR A 132 28.50 13.53 -3.73
N PRO A 133 28.29 14.84 -4.04
CA PRO A 133 27.49 15.22 -5.20
C PRO A 133 28.21 14.84 -6.50
N GLY A 134 27.50 14.21 -7.43
CA GLY A 134 28.04 13.80 -8.72
C GLY A 134 27.12 12.83 -9.47
N THR A 135 27.45 12.58 -10.73
CA THR A 135 26.68 11.67 -11.60
C THR A 135 26.59 10.26 -11.03
N MET A 136 27.64 9.83 -10.32
CA MET A 136 27.68 8.50 -9.70
C MET A 136 26.62 8.36 -8.59
N PHE A 137 26.40 9.41 -7.79
CA PHE A 137 25.33 9.44 -6.78
C PHE A 137 23.95 9.27 -7.45
N PHE A 138 23.68 10.00 -8.53
CA PHE A 138 22.41 9.87 -9.25
C PHE A 138 22.18 8.45 -9.74
N LEU A 139 23.17 7.86 -10.42
CA LEU A 139 23.07 6.50 -10.95
C LEU A 139 22.84 5.47 -9.84
N THR A 140 23.67 5.50 -8.80
CA THR A 140 23.55 4.52 -7.70
C THR A 140 22.21 4.65 -6.96
N THR A 141 21.78 5.88 -6.66
CA THR A 141 20.54 6.09 -5.91
C THR A 141 19.31 5.74 -6.75
N ILE A 142 19.25 6.12 -8.04
CA ILE A 142 18.12 5.77 -8.92
C ILE A 142 18.02 4.25 -9.06
N VAL A 143 19.13 3.56 -9.33
CA VAL A 143 19.11 2.11 -9.45
C VAL A 143 18.70 1.44 -8.14
N THR A 144 19.24 1.90 -7.00
CA THR A 144 18.94 1.35 -5.68
C THR A 144 17.46 1.50 -5.32
N LEU A 145 16.90 2.71 -5.48
CA LEU A 145 15.50 2.97 -5.15
C LEU A 145 14.54 2.24 -6.09
N THR A 146 14.86 2.19 -7.38
CA THR A 146 14.07 1.45 -8.36
C THR A 146 14.10 -0.05 -8.08
N ALA A 147 15.29 -0.62 -7.83
CA ALA A 147 15.43 -2.03 -7.47
C ALA A 147 14.66 -2.37 -6.18
N GLY A 148 14.72 -1.48 -5.18
CA GLY A 148 13.95 -1.63 -3.95
C GLY A 148 12.44 -1.66 -4.19
N THR A 149 11.92 -0.78 -5.03
CA THR A 149 10.49 -0.75 -5.41
C THR A 149 10.07 -2.05 -6.14
N VAL A 150 10.89 -2.50 -7.10
CA VAL A 150 10.64 -3.76 -7.84
C VAL A 150 10.65 -4.95 -6.88
N PHE A 151 11.56 -4.96 -5.92
CA PHE A 151 11.63 -6.03 -4.92
C PHE A 151 10.40 -6.03 -3.99
N LEU A 152 9.94 -4.85 -3.53
CA LEU A 152 8.71 -4.74 -2.74
C LEU A 152 7.47 -5.18 -3.54
N MET A 153 7.40 -4.81 -4.82
CA MET A 153 6.35 -5.28 -5.72
C MET A 153 6.36 -6.82 -5.80
N TRP A 154 7.52 -7.43 -5.99
CA TRP A 154 7.66 -8.88 -6.01
C TRP A 154 7.25 -9.52 -4.68
N ILE A 155 7.62 -8.95 -3.53
CA ILE A 155 7.16 -9.42 -2.21
C ILE A 155 5.63 -9.38 -2.14
N GLY A 156 4.99 -8.29 -2.56
CA GLY A 156 3.54 -8.15 -2.57
C GLY A 156 2.85 -9.23 -3.41
N GLU A 157 3.40 -9.53 -4.60
CA GLU A 157 2.91 -10.59 -5.46
C GLU A 157 3.09 -11.98 -4.84
N GLN A 158 4.25 -12.26 -4.23
CA GLN A 158 4.49 -13.53 -3.53
C GLN A 158 3.50 -13.74 -2.39
N ILE A 159 3.21 -12.70 -1.60
CA ILE A 159 2.21 -12.77 -0.54
C ILE A 159 0.82 -13.06 -1.13
N SER A 160 0.45 -12.42 -2.25
CA SER A 160 -0.84 -12.66 -2.90
C SER A 160 -0.99 -14.09 -3.44
N ILE A 161 0.11 -14.71 -3.90
CA ILE A 161 0.10 -16.07 -4.46
C ILE A 161 0.17 -17.14 -3.36
N LYS A 162 1.12 -17.01 -2.43
CA LYS A 162 1.45 -18.04 -1.43
C LYS A 162 1.01 -17.70 -0.02
N GLY A 163 0.68 -16.44 0.24
CA GLY A 163 0.28 -15.95 1.55
C GLY A 163 -1.23 -15.85 1.73
N ILE A 164 -1.64 -14.81 2.48
CA ILE A 164 -3.02 -14.52 2.82
C ILE A 164 -3.45 -13.22 2.14
N GLY A 165 -4.59 -13.22 1.48
CA GLY A 165 -5.24 -12.01 0.97
C GLY A 165 -4.44 -11.26 -0.10
N ASN A 166 -4.61 -9.94 -0.17
CA ASN A 166 -3.90 -9.09 -1.12
C ASN A 166 -2.58 -8.60 -0.52
N GLY A 167 -1.44 -9.08 -1.07
CA GLY A 167 -0.12 -8.77 -0.54
C GLY A 167 0.26 -7.30 -0.60
N VAL A 168 -0.18 -6.58 -1.64
CA VAL A 168 0.06 -5.13 -1.75
C VAL A 168 -0.63 -4.37 -0.62
N SER A 169 -1.91 -4.66 -0.38
CA SER A 169 -2.68 -4.06 0.71
C SER A 169 -2.07 -4.39 2.08
N LEU A 170 -1.58 -5.61 2.25
CA LEU A 170 -0.90 -6.02 3.48
C LEU A 170 0.44 -5.32 3.69
N LEU A 171 1.20 -5.04 2.63
CA LEU A 171 2.44 -4.25 2.74
C LEU A 171 2.15 -2.79 3.09
N ILE A 172 1.10 -2.19 2.54
CA ILE A 172 0.66 -0.83 2.93
C ILE A 172 0.27 -0.82 4.41
N PHE A 173 -0.53 -1.79 4.83
CA PHE A 173 -0.94 -1.95 6.23
C PHE A 173 0.27 -2.08 7.16
N LEU A 174 1.26 -2.92 6.80
CA LEU A 174 2.50 -3.08 7.55
C LEU A 174 3.24 -1.74 7.70
N ASN A 175 3.36 -0.97 6.63
CA ASN A 175 4.05 0.31 6.63
C ASN A 175 3.33 1.33 7.53
N VAL A 176 2.02 1.46 7.40
CA VAL A 176 1.23 2.39 8.21
C VAL A 176 1.26 2.02 9.70
N ILE A 177 1.05 0.73 10.00
CA ILE A 177 1.01 0.26 11.41
C ILE A 177 2.37 0.38 12.10
N SER A 178 3.45 0.26 11.35
CA SER A 178 4.80 0.34 11.92
C SER A 178 5.19 1.74 12.37
N GLY A 179 4.59 2.78 11.81
CA GLY A 179 4.71 4.17 12.26
C GLY A 179 3.79 4.52 13.44
N GLY A 180 2.70 3.77 13.60
CA GLY A 180 1.66 4.04 14.61
C GLY A 180 2.18 4.15 16.04
N PRO A 181 2.91 3.16 16.57
CA PRO A 181 3.40 3.19 17.95
C PRO A 181 4.28 4.40 18.25
N SER A 182 5.19 4.77 17.34
CA SER A 182 6.07 5.92 17.50
C SER A 182 5.28 7.24 17.51
N ASN A 183 4.29 7.38 16.66
CA ASN A 183 3.44 8.58 16.59
C ASN A 183 2.58 8.72 17.85
N VAL A 184 2.04 7.63 18.37
CA VAL A 184 1.28 7.63 19.64
C VAL A 184 2.18 8.06 20.80
N VAL A 185 3.38 7.47 20.92
CA VAL A 185 4.35 7.83 21.97
C VAL A 185 4.73 9.32 21.86
N GLN A 186 4.99 9.81 20.66
CA GLN A 186 5.34 11.20 20.41
C GLN A 186 4.18 12.15 20.78
N THR A 187 2.94 11.80 20.46
CA THR A 187 1.75 12.56 20.86
C THR A 187 1.60 12.61 22.39
N ILE A 188 1.81 11.48 23.07
CA ILE A 188 1.77 11.42 24.54
C ILE A 188 2.88 12.29 25.15
N GLN A 189 4.09 12.26 24.58
CA GLN A 189 5.21 13.07 25.07
C GLN A 189 4.99 14.57 24.86
N SER A 190 4.47 14.95 23.69
CA SER A 190 4.18 16.36 23.36
C SER A 190 3.11 16.98 24.28
N MET A 191 2.18 16.16 24.75
CA MET A 191 1.09 16.59 25.63
C MET A 191 1.35 16.30 27.12
N ARG A 192 2.53 15.83 27.48
CA ARG A 192 2.90 15.50 28.85
C ARG A 192 2.89 16.76 29.71
N GLY A 193 2.02 16.78 30.72
CA GLY A 193 1.76 17.96 31.57
C GLY A 193 0.52 18.77 31.21
N SER A 194 -0.13 18.47 30.08
CA SER A 194 -1.42 19.08 29.73
C SER A 194 -2.57 18.33 30.43
N LYS A 195 -3.49 19.09 31.07
CA LYS A 195 -4.73 18.52 31.63
C LYS A 195 -5.65 17.89 30.58
N PHE A 196 -5.40 18.17 29.29
CA PHE A 196 -6.19 17.70 28.16
C PHE A 196 -5.67 16.41 27.53
N LEU A 197 -4.61 15.80 28.05
CA LEU A 197 -4.03 14.57 27.48
C LEU A 197 -5.06 13.44 27.35
N ILE A 198 -5.75 13.14 28.47
CA ILE A 198 -6.73 12.04 28.51
C ILE A 198 -7.92 12.29 27.57
N PRO A 199 -8.62 13.45 27.62
CA PRO A 199 -9.75 13.70 26.72
C PRO A 199 -9.34 13.71 25.24
N VAL A 200 -8.16 14.21 24.89
CA VAL A 200 -7.69 14.21 23.49
C VAL A 200 -7.38 12.77 23.00
N LEU A 201 -6.71 11.96 23.82
CA LEU A 201 -6.47 10.55 23.45
C LEU A 201 -7.78 9.75 23.28
N LEU A 202 -8.76 10.02 24.16
CA LEU A 202 -10.07 9.37 24.08
C LEU A 202 -10.83 9.80 22.83
N LEU A 203 -10.76 11.08 22.47
CA LEU A 203 -11.35 11.63 21.25
C LEU A 203 -10.72 11.05 19.99
N ILE A 204 -9.38 10.94 19.94
CA ILE A 204 -8.66 10.31 18.81
C ILE A 204 -9.03 8.83 18.68
N ALA A 205 -9.08 8.08 19.78
CA ALA A 205 -9.48 6.67 19.77
C ALA A 205 -10.93 6.50 19.30
N LEU A 206 -11.85 7.32 19.80
CA LEU A 206 -13.26 7.32 19.40
C LEU A 206 -13.41 7.65 17.91
N ALA A 207 -12.71 8.70 17.44
CA ALA A 207 -12.70 9.07 16.02
C ALA A 207 -12.17 7.94 15.15
N GLY A 208 -11.10 7.26 15.56
CA GLY A 208 -10.56 6.09 14.86
C GLY A 208 -11.58 4.95 14.75
N ILE A 209 -12.25 4.62 15.85
CA ILE A 209 -13.30 3.58 15.85
C ILE A 209 -14.47 3.98 14.94
N LEU A 210 -14.90 5.24 14.98
CA LEU A 210 -15.98 5.75 14.12
C LEU A 210 -15.62 5.67 12.64
N VAL A 211 -14.39 6.04 12.27
CA VAL A 211 -13.91 5.94 10.89
C VAL A 211 -13.87 4.48 10.42
N VAL A 212 -13.32 3.58 11.23
CA VAL A 212 -13.28 2.13 10.89
C VAL A 212 -14.70 1.57 10.77
N ALA A 213 -15.58 1.88 11.71
CA ALA A 213 -16.98 1.45 11.65
C ALA A 213 -17.68 1.97 10.39
N GLY A 214 -17.47 3.25 10.05
CA GLY A 214 -18.01 3.85 8.83
C GLY A 214 -17.53 3.16 7.56
N ILE A 215 -16.24 2.87 7.46
CA ILE A 215 -15.66 2.16 6.31
C ILE A 215 -16.26 0.74 6.20
N VAL A 216 -16.36 0.01 7.32
CA VAL A 216 -16.93 -1.35 7.33
C VAL A 216 -18.41 -1.33 6.91
N ILE A 217 -19.22 -0.39 7.44
CA ILE A 217 -20.62 -0.25 7.07
C ILE A 217 -20.75 0.05 5.57
N PHE A 218 -19.90 0.93 5.04
CA PHE A 218 -19.93 1.28 3.62
C PHE A 218 -19.51 0.10 2.73
N GLN A 219 -18.52 -0.67 3.14
CA GLN A 219 -18.04 -1.84 2.41
C GLN A 219 -19.01 -3.02 2.45
N LEU A 220 -19.77 -3.18 3.54
CA LEU A 220 -20.80 -4.20 3.68
C LEU A 220 -22.15 -3.79 3.05
N GLY A 221 -22.27 -2.52 2.65
CA GLY A 221 -23.45 -1.96 2.01
C GLY A 221 -23.72 -2.62 0.66
N GLN A 222 -24.66 -3.57 0.63
CA GLN A 222 -25.11 -4.26 -0.59
C GLN A 222 -26.47 -3.77 -1.00
N ARG A 223 -26.64 -3.41 -2.26
CA ARG A 223 -27.96 -3.09 -2.82
C ARG A 223 -28.67 -4.38 -3.21
N LYS A 224 -29.75 -4.71 -2.53
CA LYS A 224 -30.61 -5.86 -2.85
C LYS A 224 -31.66 -5.45 -3.88
N ILE A 225 -31.57 -5.98 -5.10
CA ILE A 225 -32.58 -5.77 -6.12
C ILE A 225 -33.53 -6.98 -6.12
N PRO A 226 -34.82 -6.82 -5.81
CA PRO A 226 -35.80 -7.91 -5.89
C PRO A 226 -36.06 -8.22 -7.36
N ILE A 227 -35.73 -9.44 -7.80
CA ILE A 227 -36.06 -9.92 -9.12
C ILE A 227 -37.23 -10.87 -9.01
N HIS A 228 -38.30 -10.58 -9.75
CA HIS A 228 -39.44 -11.46 -9.88
C HIS A 228 -39.23 -12.38 -11.08
N TYR A 229 -38.87 -13.62 -10.83
CA TYR A 229 -38.90 -14.64 -11.88
C TYR A 229 -40.34 -15.09 -12.08
N VAL A 230 -40.90 -14.85 -13.25
CA VAL A 230 -42.13 -15.50 -13.70
C VAL A 230 -41.74 -16.91 -14.15
N GLY A 231 -41.64 -17.83 -13.19
CA GLY A 231 -41.37 -19.23 -13.49
C GLY A 231 -42.63 -19.82 -14.17
N LYS A 232 -42.51 -20.33 -15.39
CA LYS A 232 -43.48 -21.28 -15.96
C LYS A 232 -43.44 -22.54 -15.10
N GLY A 233 -44.21 -22.55 -14.02
CA GLY A 233 -44.44 -23.76 -13.24
C GLY A 233 -45.18 -24.77 -14.08
N PHE A 234 -44.54 -25.90 -14.36
CA PHE A 234 -45.10 -27.05 -15.06
C PHE A 234 -46.25 -27.76 -14.27
N ASN A 235 -46.55 -27.30 -13.09
CA ASN A 235 -47.70 -27.75 -12.30
C ASN A 235 -48.40 -26.52 -11.69
N GLY A 236 -49.54 -26.16 -12.22
CA GLY A 236 -50.65 -25.30 -11.85
C GLY A 236 -50.77 -24.57 -10.51
N ARG A 237 -49.73 -24.36 -9.73
CA ARG A 237 -49.66 -23.49 -8.56
C ARG A 237 -48.44 -22.59 -8.66
N GLY A 238 -48.64 -21.42 -9.28
CA GLY A 238 -47.63 -20.38 -9.42
C GLY A 238 -47.21 -19.82 -8.08
N GLY A 239 -46.14 -20.38 -7.51
CA GLY A 239 -45.42 -19.77 -6.40
C GLY A 239 -44.44 -18.75 -6.94
N MET A 240 -44.58 -17.45 -6.61
CA MET A 240 -43.56 -16.43 -6.87
C MET A 240 -42.32 -16.73 -6.02
N VAL A 241 -41.25 -17.18 -6.67
CA VAL A 241 -39.98 -17.31 -6.00
C VAL A 241 -39.26 -15.93 -6.03
N LYS A 242 -39.21 -15.27 -4.89
CA LYS A 242 -38.42 -14.03 -4.73
C LYS A 242 -36.97 -14.40 -4.54
N THR A 243 -36.15 -14.20 -5.56
CA THR A 243 -34.69 -14.34 -5.45
C THR A 243 -34.08 -12.94 -5.42
N HIS A 244 -33.18 -12.70 -4.47
CA HIS A 244 -32.44 -11.44 -4.39
C HIS A 244 -31.09 -11.64 -5.07
N ILE A 245 -30.75 -10.75 -6.02
CA ILE A 245 -29.37 -10.63 -6.55
C ILE A 245 -28.67 -9.57 -5.75
N PHE A 246 -27.49 -9.89 -5.26
CA PHE A 246 -26.60 -8.97 -4.58
C PHE A 246 -25.66 -8.33 -5.63
N LEU A 247 -25.64 -7.01 -5.69
CA LEU A 247 -24.72 -6.21 -6.50
C LEU A 247 -23.73 -5.50 -5.59
#